data_b9bf13f61543be03855edc6c4060733a
#
_entry.id   b9bf13f61543be03855edc6c4060733a
#
_cell.length_a   1.000
_cell.length_b   1.000
_cell.length_c   1.000
_cell.angle_alpha   90.00
_cell.angle_beta   90.00
_cell.angle_gamma   90.00
#
_symmetry.space_group_name_H-M   'P 1'
#
loop_
_entity.id
_entity.type
_entity.pdbx_description
1 polymer ?
#
loop_
_entity_poly.entity_id
_entity_poly.type
_entity_poly.pdbx_seq_one_letter_code
_entity_poly.pdbx_strand_id
1 'polypeptide(L)'
;VALVVLLFAGQWLADLLADRWWAGALIPEAEGFVSGVRLLRLTLDAAAVLVGTAWFTGHLLIVHRAIGSVQISRQVANLEIREAVTPATLLPLALALGVTLGLVTGLGSGRDWPAFALAWQGVTYGVSDPYLNRDLGVFVGQLPLWVLLHAFARLLLWSALLVVAALYAALGALRWQD
;
A
#
# COMPACT_ATOMS: atom_id res chain seq x y z
N VAL A 1 16.18 -13.87 11.33
CA VAL A 1 14.76 -13.47 11.10
C VAL A 1 14.03 -13.34 12.43
N ALA A 2 14.02 -14.37 13.32
CA ALA A 2 13.28 -14.35 14.59
C ALA A 2 13.68 -13.14 15.49
N LEU A 3 14.97 -12.84 15.63
CA LEU A 3 15.45 -11.69 16.41
C LEU A 3 14.91 -10.35 15.88
N VAL A 4 14.90 -10.17 14.56
CA VAL A 4 14.39 -8.95 13.92
C VAL A 4 12.89 -8.79 14.18
N VAL A 5 12.11 -9.88 14.05
CA VAL A 5 10.67 -9.85 14.35
C VAL A 5 10.42 -9.52 15.81
N LEU A 6 11.19 -10.09 16.75
CA LEU A 6 11.08 -9.80 18.18
C LEU A 6 11.42 -8.34 18.51
N LEU A 7 12.45 -7.77 17.88
CA LEU A 7 12.80 -6.35 18.08
C LEU A 7 11.70 -5.43 17.58
N PHE A 8 11.16 -5.67 16.38
CA PHE A 8 10.04 -4.87 15.86
C PHE A 8 8.77 -5.00 16.70
N ALA A 9 8.43 -6.23 17.11
CA ALA A 9 7.29 -6.46 17.98
C ALA A 9 7.48 -5.81 19.36
N GLY A 10 8.69 -5.90 19.92
CA GLY A 10 9.04 -5.26 21.19
C GLY A 10 8.97 -3.74 21.11
N GLN A 11 9.51 -3.13 20.06
CA GLN A 11 9.41 -1.69 19.85
C GLN A 11 7.95 -1.24 19.69
N TRP A 12 7.19 -1.95 18.87
CA TRP A 12 5.77 -1.66 18.67
C TRP A 12 4.97 -1.75 19.97
N LEU A 13 5.26 -2.77 20.81
CA LEU A 13 4.63 -2.92 22.13
C LEU A 13 5.05 -1.82 23.09
N ALA A 14 6.32 -1.41 23.07
CA ALA A 14 6.83 -0.33 23.91
C ALA A 14 6.17 1.02 23.55
N ASP A 15 6.06 1.34 22.26
CA ASP A 15 5.37 2.53 21.77
C ASP A 15 3.87 2.51 22.19
N LEU A 16 3.25 1.33 22.13
CA LEU A 16 1.86 1.11 22.56
C LEU A 16 1.65 1.41 24.05
N LEU A 17 2.53 0.92 24.89
CA LEU A 17 2.47 1.12 26.33
C LEU A 17 2.83 2.57 26.70
N ALA A 18 3.84 3.13 26.07
CA ALA A 18 4.27 4.51 26.32
C ALA A 18 3.14 5.52 25.99
N ASP A 19 2.53 5.41 24.82
CA ASP A 19 1.41 6.29 24.41
C ASP A 19 0.24 6.19 25.39
N ARG A 20 -0.07 4.97 25.85
CA ARG A 20 -1.16 4.76 26.81
C ARG A 20 -0.87 5.39 28.18
N TRP A 21 0.35 5.22 28.69
CA TRP A 21 0.77 5.81 29.97
C TRP A 21 0.83 7.34 29.91
N TRP A 22 1.38 7.90 28.82
CA TRP A 22 1.41 9.34 28.62
C TRP A 22 0.00 9.94 28.52
N ALA A 23 -0.88 9.33 27.78
CA ALA A 23 -2.26 9.81 27.65
C ALA A 23 -2.98 9.81 29.00
N GLY A 24 -2.90 8.73 29.77
CA GLY A 24 -3.51 8.63 31.09
C GLY A 24 -2.90 9.59 32.15
N ALA A 25 -1.58 9.91 32.01
CA ALA A 25 -0.92 10.84 32.93
C ALA A 25 -1.24 12.31 32.63
N LEU A 26 -1.46 12.67 31.36
CA LEU A 26 -1.70 14.06 30.96
C LEU A 26 -3.17 14.46 31.07
N ILE A 27 -4.09 13.60 30.64
CA ILE A 27 -5.52 13.87 30.64
C ILE A 27 -6.27 12.56 30.93
N PRO A 28 -6.96 12.45 32.08
CA PRO A 28 -7.65 11.20 32.47
C PRO A 28 -8.66 10.68 31.45
N GLU A 29 -9.23 11.57 30.63
CA GLU A 29 -10.22 11.25 29.60
C GLU A 29 -9.59 10.91 28.22
N ALA A 30 -8.28 11.09 28.06
CA ALA A 30 -7.59 10.93 26.78
C ALA A 30 -7.36 9.45 26.38
N GLU A 31 -7.50 8.49 27.29
CA GLU A 31 -7.33 7.06 26.96
C GLU A 31 -8.27 6.60 25.83
N GLY A 32 -9.53 7.05 25.86
CA GLY A 32 -10.51 6.77 24.81
C GLY A 32 -10.14 7.36 23.45
N PHE A 33 -9.64 8.60 23.45
CA PHE A 33 -9.20 9.28 22.25
C PHE A 33 -7.97 8.60 21.64
N VAL A 34 -6.93 8.33 22.43
CA VAL A 34 -5.69 7.68 21.96
C VAL A 34 -5.97 6.29 21.41
N SER A 35 -6.82 5.50 22.06
CA SER A 35 -7.21 4.18 21.58
C SER A 35 -8.02 4.25 20.27
N GLY A 36 -8.91 5.24 20.12
CA GLY A 36 -9.68 5.51 18.92
C GLY A 36 -8.79 5.92 17.73
N VAL A 37 -7.86 6.84 17.94
CA VAL A 37 -6.89 7.24 16.92
C VAL A 37 -6.02 6.05 16.48
N ARG A 38 -5.57 5.23 17.43
CA ARG A 38 -4.76 4.05 17.12
C ARG A 38 -5.56 3.02 16.30
N LEU A 39 -6.80 2.74 16.70
CA LEU A 39 -7.66 1.84 15.94
C LEU A 39 -7.88 2.36 14.53
N LEU A 40 -8.13 3.65 14.35
CA LEU A 40 -8.28 4.28 13.04
C LEU A 40 -7.01 4.12 12.20
N ARG A 41 -5.82 4.39 12.77
CA ARG A 41 -4.52 4.21 12.08
C ARG A 41 -4.33 2.78 11.61
N LEU A 42 -4.54 1.79 12.48
CA LEU A 42 -4.43 0.37 12.13
C LEU A 42 -5.45 -0.04 11.07
N THR A 43 -6.66 0.47 11.14
CA THR A 43 -7.71 0.20 10.15
C THR A 43 -7.32 0.76 8.78
N LEU A 44 -6.75 1.98 8.73
CA LEU A 44 -6.28 2.60 7.49
C LEU A 44 -5.10 1.84 6.89
N ASP A 45 -4.12 1.45 7.71
CA ASP A 45 -3.00 0.61 7.28
C ASP A 45 -3.51 -0.72 6.70
N ALA A 46 -4.38 -1.42 7.44
CA ALA A 46 -4.95 -2.68 7.00
C ALA A 46 -5.74 -2.55 5.70
N ALA A 47 -6.59 -1.51 5.58
CA ALA A 47 -7.36 -1.26 4.37
C ALA A 47 -6.47 -0.96 3.17
N ALA A 48 -5.44 -0.10 3.33
CA ALA A 48 -4.50 0.22 2.27
C ALA A 48 -3.67 -1.00 1.83
N VAL A 49 -3.21 -1.83 2.78
CA VAL A 49 -2.51 -3.10 2.51
C VAL A 49 -3.41 -4.07 1.75
N LEU A 50 -4.66 -4.23 2.16
CA LEU A 50 -5.61 -5.12 1.49
C LEU A 50 -5.89 -4.66 0.06
N VAL A 51 -6.14 -3.36 -0.16
CA VAL A 51 -6.36 -2.78 -1.48
C VAL A 51 -5.12 -2.94 -2.36
N GLY A 52 -3.93 -2.60 -1.85
CA GLY A 52 -2.67 -2.77 -2.56
C GLY A 52 -2.39 -4.22 -2.91
N THR A 53 -2.55 -5.13 -1.97
CA THR A 53 -2.37 -6.57 -2.19
C THR A 53 -3.32 -7.12 -3.26
N ALA A 54 -4.60 -6.78 -3.19
CA ALA A 54 -5.59 -7.19 -4.18
C ALA A 54 -5.26 -6.64 -5.57
N TRP A 55 -4.83 -5.37 -5.63
CA TRP A 55 -4.44 -4.69 -6.86
C TRP A 55 -3.25 -5.36 -7.54
N PHE A 56 -2.12 -5.49 -6.83
CA PHE A 56 -0.91 -6.09 -7.39
C PHE A 56 -1.08 -7.56 -7.70
N THR A 57 -1.68 -8.33 -6.80
CA THR A 57 -1.96 -9.75 -7.03
C THR A 57 -2.85 -9.95 -8.26
N GLY A 58 -3.89 -9.13 -8.42
CA GLY A 58 -4.77 -9.16 -9.58
C GLY A 58 -4.01 -8.96 -10.90
N HIS A 59 -3.15 -7.93 -10.98
CA HIS A 59 -2.32 -7.68 -12.16
C HIS A 59 -1.31 -8.80 -12.43
N LEU A 60 -0.64 -9.30 -11.40
CA LEU A 60 0.32 -10.40 -11.53
C LEU A 60 -0.34 -11.70 -11.96
N LEU A 61 -1.56 -11.98 -11.50
CA LEU A 61 -2.33 -13.14 -11.96
C LEU A 61 -2.78 -13.02 -13.42
N ILE A 62 -3.13 -11.82 -13.87
CA ILE A 62 -3.43 -11.57 -15.29
C ILE A 62 -2.18 -11.83 -16.13
N VAL A 63 -1.04 -11.28 -15.74
CA VAL A 63 0.25 -11.52 -16.42
C VAL A 63 0.61 -13.00 -16.40
N HIS A 64 0.47 -13.69 -15.26
CA HIS A 64 0.72 -15.12 -15.13
C HIS A 64 -0.14 -15.95 -16.11
N ARG A 65 -1.43 -15.62 -16.24
CA ARG A 65 -2.32 -16.31 -17.20
C ARG A 65 -1.95 -16.03 -18.66
N ALA A 66 -1.46 -14.83 -18.96
CA ALA A 66 -1.09 -14.44 -20.31
C ALA A 66 0.22 -15.10 -20.78
N ILE A 67 1.18 -15.32 -19.88
CA ILE A 67 2.53 -15.81 -20.22
C ILE A 67 2.58 -17.34 -20.28
N GLY A 68 1.77 -18.04 -19.48
CA GLY A 68 1.74 -19.51 -19.43
C GLY A 68 3.00 -20.13 -18.82
N SER A 69 4.15 -20.09 -19.54
CA SER A 69 5.45 -20.59 -19.06
C SER A 69 6.57 -19.66 -19.48
N VAL A 70 7.58 -19.53 -18.62
CA VAL A 70 8.79 -18.75 -18.90
C VAL A 70 9.94 -19.68 -19.24
N GLN A 71 10.55 -19.46 -20.41
CA GLN A 71 11.78 -20.14 -20.81
C GLN A 71 12.98 -19.24 -20.50
N ILE A 72 13.83 -19.65 -19.59
CA ILE A 72 15.09 -18.99 -19.28
C ILE A 72 16.18 -19.62 -20.12
N SER A 73 16.70 -18.88 -21.11
CA SER A 73 17.88 -19.29 -21.86
C SER A 73 19.14 -18.90 -21.09
N ARG A 74 19.92 -19.86 -20.66
CA ARG A 74 21.21 -19.64 -20.03
C ARG A 74 22.32 -20.14 -20.96
N GLN A 75 23.15 -19.22 -21.48
CA GLN A 75 24.33 -19.60 -22.24
C GLN A 75 25.49 -19.87 -21.28
N VAL A 76 25.93 -21.13 -21.20
CA VAL A 76 27.10 -21.52 -20.46
C VAL A 76 28.08 -22.13 -21.47
N ALA A 77 29.12 -21.39 -21.80
CA ALA A 77 30.07 -21.73 -22.88
C ALA A 77 29.35 -21.91 -24.24
N ASN A 78 29.47 -23.06 -24.87
CA ASN A 78 28.81 -23.35 -26.15
C ASN A 78 27.50 -24.15 -26.01
N LEU A 79 26.97 -24.30 -24.80
CA LEU A 79 25.72 -25.00 -24.52
C LEU A 79 24.62 -24.02 -24.14
N GLU A 80 23.53 -24.03 -24.91
CA GLU A 80 22.30 -23.30 -24.60
C GLU A 80 21.41 -24.20 -23.73
N ILE A 81 21.37 -23.92 -22.41
CA ILE A 81 20.49 -24.64 -21.49
C ILE A 81 19.19 -23.84 -21.39
N ARG A 82 18.08 -24.42 -21.85
CA ARG A 82 16.74 -23.86 -21.70
C ARG A 82 16.06 -24.50 -20.49
N GLU A 83 16.01 -23.78 -19.40
CA GLU A 83 15.21 -24.19 -18.25
C GLU A 83 13.81 -23.56 -18.36
N ALA A 84 12.78 -24.39 -18.37
CA ALA A 84 11.40 -23.94 -18.35
C ALA A 84 10.93 -23.80 -16.88
N VAL A 85 10.62 -22.57 -16.46
CA VAL A 85 9.96 -22.36 -15.16
C VAL A 85 8.49 -22.72 -15.30
N THR A 86 8.05 -23.72 -14.55
CA THR A 86 6.68 -24.20 -14.62
C THR A 86 5.66 -23.21 -14.07
N PRO A 87 4.42 -23.18 -14.58
CA PRO A 87 3.35 -22.33 -14.02
C PRO A 87 3.11 -22.57 -12.53
N ALA A 88 3.35 -23.80 -12.05
CA ALA A 88 3.21 -24.16 -10.65
C ALA A 88 4.18 -23.42 -9.71
N THR A 89 5.38 -23.04 -10.20
CA THR A 89 6.36 -22.27 -9.42
C THR A 89 6.15 -20.76 -9.58
N LEU A 90 5.60 -20.31 -10.70
CA LEU A 90 5.33 -18.89 -10.95
C LEU A 90 4.15 -18.36 -10.14
N LEU A 91 3.14 -19.19 -9.86
CA LEU A 91 1.95 -18.76 -9.10
C LEU A 91 2.28 -18.31 -7.66
N PRO A 92 2.96 -19.13 -6.82
CA PRO A 92 3.31 -18.70 -5.46
C PRO A 92 4.25 -17.49 -5.45
N LEU A 93 5.12 -17.36 -6.46
CA LEU A 93 5.98 -16.19 -6.59
C LEU A 93 5.18 -14.92 -6.90
N ALA A 94 4.20 -14.99 -7.80
CA ALA A 94 3.30 -13.89 -8.10
C ALA A 94 2.48 -13.47 -6.88
N LEU A 95 1.96 -14.44 -6.12
CA LEU A 95 1.23 -14.16 -4.89
C LEU A 95 2.14 -13.50 -3.83
N ALA A 96 3.33 -14.04 -3.61
CA ALA A 96 4.29 -13.48 -2.66
C ALA A 96 4.70 -12.05 -3.03
N LEU A 97 4.97 -11.79 -4.32
CA LEU A 97 5.30 -10.46 -4.84
C LEU A 97 4.11 -9.50 -4.67
N GLY A 98 2.90 -9.94 -4.99
CA GLY A 98 1.69 -9.13 -4.82
C GLY A 98 1.44 -8.72 -3.37
N VAL A 99 1.59 -9.66 -2.43
CA VAL A 99 1.50 -9.37 -0.98
C VAL A 99 2.60 -8.41 -0.54
N THR A 100 3.85 -8.64 -0.97
CA THR A 100 4.98 -7.76 -0.60
C THR A 100 4.77 -6.34 -1.10
N LEU A 101 4.34 -6.16 -2.36
CA LEU A 101 4.05 -4.84 -2.91
C LEU A 101 2.86 -4.17 -2.21
N GLY A 102 1.84 -4.94 -1.85
CA GLY A 102 0.72 -4.43 -1.06
C GLY A 102 1.13 -3.96 0.33
N LEU A 103 1.99 -4.71 1.01
CA LEU A 103 2.57 -4.30 2.30
C LEU A 103 3.41 -3.02 2.16
N VAL A 104 4.31 -2.97 1.19
CA VAL A 104 5.20 -1.80 0.97
C VAL A 104 4.41 -0.53 0.65
N THR A 105 3.35 -0.64 -0.16
CA THR A 105 2.55 0.52 -0.56
C THR A 105 1.48 0.92 0.46
N GLY A 106 1.00 -0.03 1.27
CA GLY A 106 -0.10 0.20 2.21
C GLY A 106 0.35 0.56 3.63
N LEU A 107 1.49 0.04 4.08
CA LEU A 107 1.99 0.34 5.43
C LEU A 107 2.39 1.81 5.56
N GLY A 108 1.93 2.44 6.62
CA GLY A 108 2.15 3.86 6.91
C GLY A 108 1.01 4.78 6.49
N SER A 109 -0.02 4.27 5.79
CA SER A 109 -1.23 5.03 5.42
C SER A 109 -2.01 5.53 6.66
N GLY A 110 -1.85 4.86 7.79
CA GLY A 110 -2.43 5.28 9.06
C GLY A 110 -1.90 6.62 9.59
N ARG A 111 -0.79 7.15 9.04
CA ARG A 111 -0.28 8.49 9.39
C ARG A 111 -1.24 9.60 8.97
N ASP A 112 -2.00 9.34 7.91
CA ASP A 112 -2.93 10.31 7.32
C ASP A 112 -4.32 10.27 7.98
N TRP A 113 -4.45 9.62 9.15
CA TRP A 113 -5.68 9.54 9.91
C TRP A 113 -6.38 10.89 10.15
N PRO A 114 -5.67 12.05 10.30
CA PRO A 114 -6.36 13.32 10.52
C PRO A 114 -7.22 13.74 9.32
N ALA A 115 -6.78 13.46 8.09
CA ALA A 115 -7.56 13.75 6.89
C ALA A 115 -8.85 12.93 6.84
N PHE A 116 -8.80 11.66 7.26
CA PHE A 116 -9.99 10.82 7.36
C PHE A 116 -10.93 11.28 8.48
N ALA A 117 -10.38 11.60 9.66
CA ALA A 117 -11.18 12.07 10.80
C ALA A 117 -11.89 13.39 10.48
N LEU A 118 -11.19 14.36 9.88
CA LEU A 118 -11.77 15.65 9.50
C LEU A 118 -12.85 15.51 8.43
N ALA A 119 -12.61 14.67 7.42
CA ALA A 119 -13.60 14.41 6.38
C ALA A 119 -14.85 13.71 6.91
N TRP A 120 -14.68 12.80 7.88
CA TRP A 120 -15.77 12.05 8.50
C TRP A 120 -16.63 12.92 9.43
N GLN A 121 -15.99 13.77 10.24
CA GLN A 121 -16.70 14.61 11.22
C GLN A 121 -17.42 15.80 10.59
N GLY A 122 -16.99 16.23 9.39
CA GLY A 122 -17.63 17.33 8.66
C GLY A 122 -17.58 18.66 9.42
N VAL A 123 -16.55 19.46 9.19
CA VAL A 123 -16.44 20.78 9.80
C VAL A 123 -17.13 21.81 8.90
N THR A 124 -18.14 22.49 9.43
CA THR A 124 -18.81 23.62 8.76
C THR A 124 -18.30 24.94 9.35
N TYR A 125 -17.77 25.79 8.50
CA TYR A 125 -17.28 27.13 8.92
C TYR A 125 -18.32 28.21 8.79
N GLY A 126 -19.41 27.98 8.02
CA GLY A 126 -20.43 28.99 7.74
C GLY A 126 -19.97 30.12 6.83
N VAL A 127 -18.77 30.01 6.26
CA VAL A 127 -18.18 30.97 5.32
C VAL A 127 -17.93 30.24 4.00
N SER A 128 -18.48 30.82 2.92
CA SER A 128 -18.34 30.25 1.58
C SER A 128 -17.18 30.91 0.83
N ASP A 129 -16.44 30.06 0.09
CA ASP A 129 -15.45 30.51 -0.87
C ASP A 129 -16.10 31.33 -1.99
N PRO A 130 -15.57 32.54 -2.32
CA PRO A 130 -16.19 33.45 -3.30
C PRO A 130 -16.15 32.91 -4.74
N TYR A 131 -15.27 31.98 -5.07
CA TYR A 131 -15.11 31.45 -6.43
C TYR A 131 -15.95 30.19 -6.67
N LEU A 132 -15.94 29.24 -5.72
CA LEU A 132 -16.62 27.96 -5.87
C LEU A 132 -17.96 27.89 -5.12
N ASN A 133 -18.29 28.92 -4.36
CA ASN A 133 -19.50 29.00 -3.52
C ASN A 133 -19.71 27.75 -2.63
N ARG A 134 -18.60 27.21 -2.11
CA ARG A 134 -18.57 26.07 -1.20
C ARG A 134 -18.10 26.52 0.17
N ASP A 135 -18.67 25.90 1.22
CA ASP A 135 -18.22 26.14 2.59
C ASP A 135 -16.72 25.83 2.73
N LEU A 136 -15.98 26.65 3.49
CA LEU A 136 -14.56 26.44 3.73
C LEU A 136 -14.27 25.08 4.37
N GLY A 137 -15.22 24.46 5.06
CA GLY A 137 -15.13 23.11 5.60
C GLY A 137 -14.86 22.04 4.55
N VAL A 138 -15.29 22.23 3.31
CA VAL A 138 -14.96 21.33 2.20
C VAL A 138 -13.46 21.34 1.92
N PHE A 139 -12.84 22.52 1.92
CA PHE A 139 -11.40 22.67 1.61
C PHE A 139 -10.52 22.18 2.76
N VAL A 140 -10.94 22.40 4.00
CA VAL A 140 -10.18 21.97 5.18
C VAL A 140 -10.41 20.51 5.52
N GLY A 141 -11.65 20.02 5.43
CA GLY A 141 -12.02 18.68 5.83
C GLY A 141 -11.95 17.65 4.70
N GLN A 142 -12.63 17.91 3.58
CA GLN A 142 -12.80 16.91 2.53
C GLN A 142 -11.68 16.90 1.50
N LEU A 143 -11.21 18.08 1.08
CA LEU A 143 -10.20 18.19 0.02
C LEU A 143 -8.89 17.45 0.35
N PRO A 144 -8.33 17.52 1.59
CA PRO A 144 -7.14 16.76 1.95
C PRO A 144 -7.33 15.25 1.75
N LEU A 145 -8.49 14.71 2.12
CA LEU A 145 -8.80 13.30 1.90
C LEU A 145 -8.82 12.94 0.40
N TRP A 146 -9.47 13.76 -0.44
CA TRP A 146 -9.50 13.51 -1.88
C TRP A 146 -8.11 13.57 -2.52
N VAL A 147 -7.27 14.51 -2.09
CA VAL A 147 -5.86 14.61 -2.55
C VAL A 147 -5.09 13.35 -2.17
N LEU A 148 -5.27 12.86 -0.95
CA LEU A 148 -4.62 11.65 -0.44
C LEU A 148 -5.07 10.40 -1.21
N LEU A 149 -6.38 10.22 -1.39
CA LEU A 149 -6.92 9.08 -2.15
C LEU A 149 -6.44 9.11 -3.60
N HIS A 150 -6.39 10.30 -4.22
CA HIS A 150 -5.85 10.46 -5.57
C HIS A 150 -4.36 10.11 -5.64
N ALA A 151 -3.56 10.56 -4.65
CA ALA A 151 -2.14 10.24 -4.58
C ALA A 151 -1.90 8.73 -4.42
N PHE A 152 -2.69 8.07 -3.56
CA PHE A 152 -2.64 6.62 -3.38
C PHE A 152 -3.04 5.87 -4.67
N ALA A 153 -4.11 6.27 -5.32
CA ALA A 153 -4.53 5.68 -6.59
C ALA A 153 -3.45 5.83 -7.68
N ARG A 154 -2.83 7.00 -7.79
CA ARG A 154 -1.70 7.21 -8.72
C ARG A 154 -0.51 6.31 -8.39
N LEU A 155 -0.17 6.16 -7.11
CA LEU A 155 0.90 5.26 -6.67
C LEU A 155 0.63 3.82 -7.13
N LEU A 156 -0.58 3.33 -6.91
CA LEU A 156 -0.98 1.97 -7.33
C LEU A 156 -0.93 1.80 -8.85
N LEU A 157 -1.42 2.78 -9.61
CA LEU A 157 -1.42 2.74 -11.08
C LEU A 157 0.00 2.72 -11.65
N TRP A 158 0.84 3.68 -11.23
CA TRP A 158 2.20 3.79 -11.76
C TRP A 158 3.08 2.62 -11.35
N SER A 159 2.98 2.15 -10.10
CA SER A 159 3.76 0.99 -9.65
C SER A 159 3.32 -0.30 -10.34
N ALA A 160 2.02 -0.52 -10.55
CA ALA A 160 1.54 -1.68 -11.30
C ALA A 160 2.01 -1.64 -12.76
N LEU A 161 1.91 -0.48 -13.41
CA LEU A 161 2.41 -0.28 -14.78
C LEU A 161 3.89 -0.60 -14.88
N LEU A 162 4.70 -0.09 -13.94
CA LEU A 162 6.14 -0.31 -13.91
C LEU A 162 6.48 -1.79 -13.69
N VAL A 163 5.82 -2.46 -12.75
CA VAL A 163 6.02 -3.90 -12.47
C VAL A 163 5.63 -4.74 -13.68
N VAL A 164 4.48 -4.48 -14.29
CA VAL A 164 4.01 -5.23 -15.48
C VAL A 164 4.95 -4.98 -16.65
N ALA A 165 5.34 -3.73 -16.93
CA ALA A 165 6.29 -3.40 -17.99
C ALA A 165 7.64 -4.07 -17.79
N ALA A 166 8.17 -4.07 -16.56
CA ALA A 166 9.43 -4.74 -16.22
C ALA A 166 9.34 -6.26 -16.44
N LEU A 167 8.22 -6.88 -16.08
CA LEU A 167 7.99 -8.32 -16.34
C LEU A 167 7.96 -8.62 -17.83
N TYR A 168 7.22 -7.85 -18.63
CA TYR A 168 7.18 -8.05 -20.09
C TYR A 168 8.54 -7.82 -20.73
N ALA A 169 9.32 -6.82 -20.27
CA ALA A 169 10.68 -6.59 -20.74
C ALA A 169 11.60 -7.76 -20.38
N ALA A 170 11.56 -8.24 -19.15
CA ALA A 170 12.38 -9.38 -18.68
C ALA A 170 12.07 -10.69 -19.44
N LEU A 171 10.84 -10.85 -19.88
CA LEU A 171 10.39 -12.02 -20.63
C LEU A 171 10.66 -11.90 -22.15
N GLY A 172 11.24 -10.78 -22.60
CA GLY A 172 11.52 -10.53 -24.02
C GLY A 172 10.26 -10.35 -24.89
N ALA A 173 9.11 -10.08 -24.26
CA ALA A 173 7.86 -9.83 -24.95
C ALA A 173 7.79 -8.42 -25.56
N LEU A 174 8.58 -7.47 -25.03
CA LEU A 174 8.78 -6.15 -25.62
C LEU A 174 9.91 -6.26 -26.67
N ARG A 175 9.55 -6.47 -27.93
CA ARG A 175 10.46 -6.38 -29.05
C ARG A 175 10.33 -5.00 -29.68
N TRP A 176 11.41 -4.23 -29.67
CA TRP A 176 11.54 -3.05 -30.53
C TRP A 176 11.77 -3.59 -31.95
N GLN A 177 10.82 -3.37 -32.85
CA GLN A 177 11.05 -3.60 -34.26
C GLN A 177 11.74 -2.34 -34.81
N ASP A 178 13.03 -2.49 -35.14
CA ASP A 178 13.78 -1.48 -35.91
C ASP A 178 13.26 -1.45 -37.36
#